data_e3aa30deb5bbe30a34fb007914edcd13
#
_entry.id   e3aa30deb5bbe30a34fb007914edcd13
#
_cell.length_a   1.000
_cell.length_b   1.000
_cell.length_c   1.000
_cell.angle_alpha   90.00
_cell.angle_beta   90.00
_cell.angle_gamma   90.00
#
_symmetry.space_group_name_H-M   'P 1'
#
loop_
_entity.id
_entity.type
_entity.pdbx_description
1 polymer ?
#
loop_
_entity_poly.entity_id
_entity_poly.type
_entity_poly.pdbx_seq_one_letter_code
_entity_poly.pdbx_strand_id
1 'polypeptide(L)'
;MKQIPRKLWNDYIKKLERIDKTAAAKVKAYLIKNGIPETFEESQALIDYSDGLVTKYGEASAALACEMYDAISLAEGAALPAAVPAAVPDIGMVAKAINGTVKYANIELISGSVERLVKMPSADTMLQNAIRDRAEYAWIPSGDTCMFCLTLASNGWQRASRSILDGGHAEHIHAHCDCTFAIRHNTSTKVGGYEPEKYKEMYDDAPGRSSKDKINAMRREAYAENKEEINAQKRSAYEKRKELNDSRAEELDVN
;
A
#
# COMPACT_ATOMS: atom_id res chain seq x y z
N MET A 1 -25.16 -18.60 12.19
CA MET A 1 -24.44 -17.68 11.30
C MET A 1 -23.01 -17.63 11.80
N LYS A 2 -22.01 -17.92 10.94
CA LYS A 2 -20.59 -17.91 11.34
C LYS A 2 -20.10 -16.47 11.35
N GLN A 3 -19.16 -16.18 12.24
CA GLN A 3 -18.59 -14.85 12.38
C GLN A 3 -17.07 -14.95 12.52
N ILE A 4 -16.35 -14.20 11.71
CA ILE A 4 -14.91 -13.97 11.87
C ILE A 4 -14.75 -12.92 12.97
N PRO A 5 -14.09 -13.26 14.10
CA PRO A 5 -13.99 -12.34 15.23
C PRO A 5 -13.23 -11.07 14.88
N ARG A 6 -13.73 -9.92 15.31
CA ARG A 6 -13.04 -8.62 15.13
C ARG A 6 -11.61 -8.65 15.71
N LYS A 7 -11.40 -9.38 16.81
CA LYS A 7 -10.08 -9.50 17.42
C LYS A 7 -9.06 -10.14 16.47
N LEU A 8 -9.44 -11.24 15.79
CA LEU A 8 -8.57 -11.92 14.83
C LEU A 8 -8.13 -10.94 13.72
N TRP A 9 -9.07 -10.16 13.20
CA TRP A 9 -8.83 -9.16 12.18
C TRP A 9 -7.92 -8.04 12.65
N ASN A 10 -8.21 -7.47 13.82
CA ASN A 10 -7.40 -6.39 14.40
C ASN A 10 -5.95 -6.83 14.71
N ASP A 11 -5.77 -8.08 15.19
CA ASP A 11 -4.44 -8.62 15.46
C ASP A 11 -3.64 -8.81 14.16
N TYR A 12 -4.29 -9.26 13.10
CA TYR A 12 -3.69 -9.34 11.75
C TYR A 12 -3.23 -7.96 11.26
N ILE A 13 -4.12 -6.96 11.27
CA ILE A 13 -3.81 -5.59 10.82
C ILE A 13 -2.61 -5.03 11.59
N LYS A 14 -2.61 -5.12 12.92
CA LYS A 14 -1.51 -4.62 13.76
C LYS A 14 -0.17 -5.28 13.45
N LYS A 15 -0.16 -6.58 13.19
CA LYS A 15 1.07 -7.30 12.81
C LYS A 15 1.56 -6.84 11.43
N LEU A 16 0.65 -6.69 10.47
CA LEU A 16 0.97 -6.23 9.12
C LEU A 16 1.55 -4.82 9.16
N GLU A 17 0.90 -3.88 9.82
CA GLU A 17 1.40 -2.51 10.02
C GLU A 17 2.79 -2.48 10.66
N ARG A 18 3.06 -3.36 11.62
CA ARG A 18 4.37 -3.45 12.25
C ARG A 18 5.46 -3.88 11.25
N ILE A 19 5.15 -4.81 10.35
CA ILE A 19 6.06 -5.28 9.30
C ILE A 19 6.36 -4.11 8.36
N ASP A 20 5.32 -3.47 7.82
CA ASP A 20 5.39 -2.41 6.83
C ASP A 20 6.16 -1.19 7.38
N LYS A 21 5.76 -0.69 8.54
CA LYS A 21 6.40 0.45 9.22
C LYS A 21 7.84 0.18 9.62
N THR A 22 8.19 -1.08 9.95
CA THR A 22 9.59 -1.45 10.24
C THR A 22 10.45 -1.34 8.99
N ALA A 23 9.97 -1.78 7.83
CA ALA A 23 10.68 -1.67 6.57
C ALA A 23 10.87 -0.19 6.18
N ALA A 24 9.79 0.61 6.22
CA ALA A 24 9.83 2.04 5.95
C ALA A 24 10.82 2.79 6.86
N ALA A 25 10.79 2.50 8.17
CA ALA A 25 11.70 3.12 9.14
C ALA A 25 13.18 2.80 8.84
N LYS A 26 13.49 1.59 8.34
CA LYS A 26 14.86 1.23 7.94
C LYS A 26 15.33 1.98 6.70
N VAL A 27 14.48 2.16 5.69
CA VAL A 27 14.79 3.00 4.52
C VAL A 27 14.99 4.45 4.95
N LYS A 28 14.11 4.96 5.81
CA LYS A 28 14.24 6.31 6.36
C LYS A 28 15.57 6.51 7.10
N ALA A 29 15.93 5.57 7.96
CA ALA A 29 17.23 5.60 8.67
C ALA A 29 18.42 5.53 7.71
N TYR A 30 18.34 4.74 6.65
CA TYR A 30 19.37 4.68 5.60
C TYR A 30 19.54 6.04 4.93
N LEU A 31 18.45 6.69 4.53
CA LEU A 31 18.44 7.99 3.87
C LEU A 31 18.92 9.13 4.79
N ILE A 32 18.58 9.08 6.08
CA ILE A 32 19.08 10.04 7.07
C ILE A 32 20.61 9.93 7.22
N LYS A 33 21.13 8.70 7.18
CA LYS A 33 22.57 8.45 7.34
C LYS A 33 23.40 8.76 6.10
N ASN A 34 22.88 8.39 4.92
CA ASN A 34 23.66 8.42 3.67
C ASN A 34 23.26 9.57 2.74
N GLY A 35 22.19 10.30 3.05
CA GLY A 35 21.62 11.30 2.16
C GLY A 35 20.61 10.70 1.16
N ILE A 36 19.96 11.59 0.42
CA ILE A 36 19.15 11.22 -0.74
C ILE A 36 20.11 11.06 -1.93
N PRO A 37 20.01 9.97 -2.72
CA PRO A 37 20.92 9.70 -3.82
C PRO A 37 21.00 10.85 -4.82
N GLU A 38 22.22 11.24 -5.19
CA GLU A 38 22.52 12.25 -6.20
C GLU A 38 23.23 11.62 -7.41
N THR A 39 23.91 10.48 -7.23
CA THR A 39 24.60 9.74 -8.28
C THR A 39 23.86 8.45 -8.64
N PHE A 40 24.25 7.84 -9.77
CA PHE A 40 23.72 6.55 -10.19
C PHE A 40 24.12 5.44 -9.20
N GLU A 41 25.37 5.46 -8.72
CA GLU A 41 25.90 4.48 -7.77
C GLU A 41 25.16 4.54 -6.43
N GLU A 42 24.89 5.73 -5.92
CA GLU A 42 24.10 5.91 -4.70
C GLU A 42 22.65 5.45 -4.89
N SER A 43 22.06 5.73 -6.06
CA SER A 43 20.72 5.25 -6.39
C SER A 43 20.67 3.73 -6.45
N GLN A 44 21.69 3.08 -7.04
CA GLN A 44 21.80 1.63 -7.09
C GLN A 44 21.96 1.04 -5.68
N ALA A 45 22.81 1.64 -4.85
CA ALA A 45 22.98 1.20 -3.45
C ALA A 45 21.65 1.29 -2.64
N LEU A 46 20.85 2.34 -2.85
CA LEU A 46 19.53 2.46 -2.23
C LEU A 46 18.56 1.40 -2.76
N ILE A 47 18.59 1.12 -4.07
CA ILE A 47 17.76 0.08 -4.70
C ILE A 47 18.09 -1.28 -4.11
N ASP A 48 19.38 -1.66 -4.06
CA ASP A 48 19.82 -2.95 -3.54
C ASP A 48 19.47 -3.11 -2.05
N TYR A 49 19.65 -2.05 -1.25
CA TYR A 49 19.25 -2.05 0.15
C TYR A 49 17.74 -2.21 0.31
N SER A 50 16.96 -1.49 -0.50
CA SER A 50 15.48 -1.55 -0.47
C SER A 50 14.96 -2.89 -0.94
N ASP A 51 15.58 -3.51 -1.96
CA ASP A 51 15.25 -4.84 -2.46
C ASP A 51 15.40 -5.91 -1.38
N GLY A 52 16.51 -5.88 -0.64
CA GLY A 52 16.69 -6.78 0.51
C GLY A 52 15.63 -6.60 1.61
N LEU A 53 15.15 -5.37 1.82
CA LEU A 53 14.06 -5.11 2.77
C LEU A 53 12.70 -5.59 2.21
N VAL A 54 12.42 -5.31 0.94
CA VAL A 54 11.18 -5.74 0.27
C VAL A 54 11.08 -7.26 0.26
N THR A 55 12.16 -7.96 -0.08
CA THR A 55 12.22 -9.41 -0.02
C THR A 55 11.92 -9.91 1.38
N LYS A 56 12.69 -9.48 2.39
CA LYS A 56 12.56 -9.97 3.76
C LYS A 56 11.19 -9.71 4.37
N TYR A 57 10.72 -8.48 4.28
CA TYR A 57 9.48 -8.04 4.93
C TYR A 57 8.25 -8.36 4.07
N GLY A 58 8.40 -8.43 2.74
CA GLY A 58 7.37 -8.91 1.84
C GLY A 58 7.04 -10.39 2.03
N GLU A 59 8.06 -11.24 2.19
CA GLU A 59 7.86 -12.65 2.55
C GLU A 59 7.14 -12.79 3.91
N ALA A 60 7.54 -11.98 4.91
CA ALA A 60 6.87 -11.98 6.21
C ALA A 60 5.40 -11.52 6.11
N SER A 61 5.09 -10.53 5.28
CA SER A 61 3.72 -10.06 5.05
C SER A 61 2.88 -11.11 4.34
N ALA A 62 3.43 -11.82 3.34
CA ALA A 62 2.77 -12.92 2.64
C ALA A 62 2.50 -14.11 3.59
N ALA A 63 3.48 -14.49 4.40
CA ALA A 63 3.31 -15.56 5.40
C ALA A 63 2.22 -15.23 6.42
N LEU A 64 2.19 -13.99 6.92
CA LEU A 64 1.15 -13.52 7.83
C LEU A 64 -0.24 -13.55 7.17
N ALA A 65 -0.32 -13.24 5.87
CA ALA A 65 -1.57 -13.33 5.12
C ALA A 65 -2.03 -14.78 4.94
N CYS A 66 -1.10 -15.75 4.74
CA CYS A 66 -1.44 -17.16 4.74
C CYS A 66 -2.03 -17.59 6.09
N GLU A 67 -1.39 -17.23 7.21
CA GLU A 67 -1.92 -17.52 8.55
C GLU A 67 -3.33 -16.98 8.74
N MET A 68 -3.58 -15.75 8.29
CA MET A 68 -4.91 -15.13 8.39
C MET A 68 -5.93 -15.83 7.51
N TYR A 69 -5.56 -16.17 6.27
CA TYR A 69 -6.44 -16.89 5.34
C TYR A 69 -6.85 -18.26 5.91
N ASP A 70 -5.90 -19.03 6.41
CA ASP A 70 -6.13 -20.34 7.02
C ASP A 70 -6.98 -20.21 8.29
N ALA A 71 -6.76 -19.18 9.11
CA ALA A 71 -7.59 -18.90 10.29
C ALA A 71 -9.04 -18.57 9.93
N ILE A 72 -9.28 -17.84 8.84
CA ILE A 72 -10.62 -17.58 8.31
C ILE A 72 -11.27 -18.89 7.87
N SER A 73 -10.57 -19.71 7.08
CA SER A 73 -11.05 -21.00 6.60
C SER A 73 -11.45 -21.91 7.77
N LEU A 74 -10.63 -21.96 8.81
CA LEU A 74 -10.92 -22.72 10.03
C LEU A 74 -12.15 -22.18 10.78
N ALA A 75 -12.26 -20.85 10.94
CA ALA A 75 -13.39 -20.21 11.62
C ALA A 75 -14.71 -20.47 10.87
N GLU A 76 -14.65 -20.55 9.55
CA GLU A 76 -15.80 -20.90 8.71
C GLU A 76 -16.04 -22.43 8.61
N GLY A 77 -15.12 -23.26 9.13
CA GLY A 77 -15.15 -24.73 9.00
C GLY A 77 -15.10 -25.16 7.53
N ALA A 78 -14.38 -24.41 6.71
CA ALA A 78 -14.13 -24.74 5.32
C ALA A 78 -12.94 -25.70 5.22
N ALA A 79 -13.12 -26.83 4.54
CA ALA A 79 -12.05 -27.79 4.30
C ALA A 79 -11.29 -27.40 3.03
N LEU A 80 -10.40 -26.42 3.15
CA LEU A 80 -9.63 -25.87 2.05
C LEU A 80 -8.15 -26.27 2.15
N PRO A 81 -7.42 -26.28 1.03
CA PRO A 81 -5.98 -26.40 1.04
C PRO A 81 -5.35 -25.25 1.80
N ALA A 82 -4.20 -25.49 2.46
CA ALA A 82 -3.42 -24.41 3.07
C ALA A 82 -3.17 -23.25 2.10
N ALA A 83 -3.14 -22.04 2.63
CA ALA A 83 -2.86 -20.86 1.83
C ALA A 83 -1.42 -20.91 1.27
N VAL A 84 -1.26 -20.38 0.06
CA VAL A 84 0.03 -20.30 -0.63
C VAL A 84 0.45 -18.82 -0.67
N PRO A 85 1.67 -18.47 -0.25
CA PRO A 85 2.14 -17.10 -0.29
C PRO A 85 2.33 -16.61 -1.72
N ALA A 86 2.00 -15.36 -1.98
CA ALA A 86 2.31 -14.68 -3.23
C ALA A 86 3.80 -14.34 -3.32
N ALA A 87 4.29 -14.17 -4.54
CA ALA A 87 5.64 -13.71 -4.79
C ALA A 87 5.84 -12.26 -4.27
N VAL A 88 7.05 -11.96 -3.81
CA VAL A 88 7.45 -10.58 -3.50
C VAL A 88 7.74 -9.80 -4.78
N PRO A 89 7.61 -8.46 -4.77
CA PRO A 89 8.03 -7.62 -5.88
C PRO A 89 9.50 -7.86 -6.26
N ASP A 90 9.78 -7.94 -7.54
CA ASP A 90 11.14 -8.08 -8.04
C ASP A 90 11.96 -6.77 -7.96
N ILE A 91 13.27 -6.87 -8.12
CA ILE A 91 14.17 -5.72 -8.09
C ILE A 91 13.81 -4.65 -9.14
N GLY A 92 13.22 -5.03 -10.26
CA GLY A 92 12.78 -4.09 -11.29
C GLY A 92 11.62 -3.22 -10.80
N MET A 93 10.68 -3.80 -10.04
CA MET A 93 9.60 -3.05 -9.39
C MET A 93 10.15 -2.13 -8.29
N VAL A 94 11.11 -2.61 -7.51
CA VAL A 94 11.78 -1.80 -6.48
C VAL A 94 12.51 -0.62 -7.12
N ALA A 95 13.32 -0.86 -8.16
CA ALA A 95 14.02 0.18 -8.90
C ALA A 95 13.07 1.23 -9.50
N LYS A 96 11.96 0.78 -10.10
CA LYS A 96 10.94 1.69 -10.63
C LYS A 96 10.32 2.58 -9.54
N ALA A 97 10.04 2.02 -8.36
CA ALA A 97 9.47 2.76 -7.25
C ALA A 97 10.46 3.77 -6.66
N ILE A 98 11.70 3.36 -6.41
CA ILE A 98 12.77 4.22 -5.91
C ILE A 98 13.06 5.36 -6.89
N ASN A 99 13.36 5.06 -8.16
CA ASN A 99 13.65 6.06 -9.19
C ASN A 99 12.47 7.01 -9.43
N GLY A 100 11.24 6.52 -9.24
CA GLY A 100 10.02 7.32 -9.32
C GLY A 100 9.88 8.35 -8.20
N THR A 101 10.49 8.11 -7.04
CA THR A 101 10.33 8.94 -5.82
C THR A 101 11.58 9.75 -5.45
N VAL A 102 12.78 9.27 -5.72
CA VAL A 102 14.05 9.96 -5.45
C VAL A 102 14.09 11.36 -6.08
N LYS A 103 13.57 11.51 -7.28
CA LYS A 103 13.49 12.81 -8.01
C LYS A 103 12.75 13.92 -7.25
N TYR A 104 11.96 13.59 -6.24
CA TYR A 104 11.25 14.58 -5.41
C TYR A 104 12.04 14.99 -4.18
N ALA A 105 13.21 14.40 -3.94
CA ALA A 105 14.07 14.65 -2.78
C ALA A 105 13.31 14.59 -1.44
N ASN A 106 12.38 13.66 -1.31
CA ASN A 106 11.51 13.54 -0.15
C ASN A 106 11.62 12.13 0.48
N ILE A 107 12.20 12.08 1.68
CA ILE A 107 12.45 10.83 2.43
C ILE A 107 11.15 10.08 2.71
N GLU A 108 10.05 10.77 3.03
CA GLU A 108 8.77 10.14 3.33
C GLU A 108 8.16 9.48 2.08
N LEU A 109 8.30 10.11 0.90
CA LEU A 109 7.84 9.50 -0.35
C LEU A 109 8.66 8.25 -0.72
N ILE A 110 9.98 8.30 -0.53
CA ILE A 110 10.86 7.16 -0.81
C ILE A 110 10.55 6.00 0.14
N SER A 111 10.51 6.26 1.45
CA SER A 111 10.21 5.22 2.45
C SER A 111 8.80 4.67 2.32
N GLY A 112 7.81 5.52 2.02
CA GLY A 112 6.43 5.11 1.76
C GLY A 112 6.29 4.25 0.50
N SER A 113 7.16 4.43 -0.53
CA SER A 113 7.14 3.55 -1.70
C SER A 113 7.60 2.13 -1.35
N VAL A 114 8.58 1.98 -0.46
CA VAL A 114 9.03 0.67 0.04
C VAL A 114 7.97 0.03 0.95
N GLU A 115 7.35 0.81 1.85
CA GLU A 115 6.22 0.37 2.67
C GLU A 115 5.12 -0.28 1.81
N ARG A 116 4.75 0.38 0.73
CA ARG A 116 3.76 -0.13 -0.23
C ARG A 116 4.21 -1.46 -0.85
N LEU A 117 5.45 -1.57 -1.29
CA LEU A 117 5.97 -2.80 -1.91
C LEU A 117 6.02 -3.98 -0.93
N VAL A 118 6.31 -3.72 0.34
CA VAL A 118 6.29 -4.74 1.41
C VAL A 118 4.85 -5.22 1.69
N LYS A 119 3.87 -4.36 1.55
CA LYS A 119 2.44 -4.69 1.80
C LYS A 119 1.79 -5.47 0.66
N MET A 120 2.24 -5.27 -0.58
CA MET A 120 1.66 -5.92 -1.77
C MET A 120 1.54 -7.44 -1.65
N PRO A 121 2.57 -8.20 -1.23
CA PRO A 121 2.49 -9.66 -1.14
C PRO A 121 1.38 -10.16 -0.21
N SER A 122 1.03 -9.43 0.84
CA SER A 122 -0.08 -9.82 1.72
C SER A 122 -1.43 -9.72 1.00
N ALA A 123 -1.66 -8.64 0.25
CA ALA A 123 -2.87 -8.45 -0.52
C ALA A 123 -3.01 -9.50 -1.65
N ASP A 124 -1.92 -9.72 -2.38
CA ASP A 124 -1.86 -10.72 -3.45
C ASP A 124 -2.07 -12.14 -2.91
N THR A 125 -1.49 -12.48 -1.75
CA THR A 125 -1.71 -13.75 -1.08
C THR A 125 -3.19 -13.97 -0.77
N MET A 126 -3.86 -12.99 -0.18
CA MET A 126 -5.29 -13.07 0.12
C MET A 126 -6.11 -13.28 -1.15
N LEU A 127 -5.86 -12.49 -2.20
CA LEU A 127 -6.61 -12.54 -3.45
C LEU A 127 -6.35 -13.83 -4.25
N GLN A 128 -5.12 -14.28 -4.38
CA GLN A 128 -4.78 -15.50 -5.13
C GLN A 128 -5.44 -16.74 -4.51
N ASN A 129 -5.38 -16.88 -3.19
CA ASN A 129 -6.04 -17.96 -2.49
C ASN A 129 -7.57 -17.83 -2.58
N ALA A 130 -8.12 -16.61 -2.49
CA ALA A 130 -9.55 -16.37 -2.65
C ALA A 130 -10.04 -16.75 -4.07
N ILE A 131 -9.25 -16.48 -5.11
CA ILE A 131 -9.54 -16.90 -6.49
C ILE A 131 -9.54 -18.42 -6.61
N ARG A 132 -8.50 -19.09 -6.08
CA ARG A 132 -8.38 -20.56 -6.07
C ARG A 132 -9.62 -21.21 -5.44
N ASP A 133 -10.05 -20.68 -4.31
CA ASP A 133 -11.12 -21.27 -3.49
C ASP A 133 -12.51 -20.68 -3.80
N ARG A 134 -12.61 -19.82 -4.81
CA ARG A 134 -13.86 -19.16 -5.24
C ARG A 134 -14.54 -18.37 -4.10
N ALA A 135 -13.73 -17.79 -3.23
CA ALA A 135 -14.18 -16.98 -2.12
C ALA A 135 -14.64 -15.58 -2.56
N GLU A 136 -15.31 -14.90 -1.66
CA GLU A 136 -15.59 -13.46 -1.78
C GLU A 136 -14.54 -12.67 -1.01
N TYR A 137 -14.25 -11.47 -1.50
CA TYR A 137 -13.40 -10.51 -0.83
C TYR A 137 -14.13 -9.18 -0.66
N ALA A 138 -13.72 -8.41 0.33
CA ALA A 138 -14.17 -7.04 0.52
C ALA A 138 -13.00 -6.17 0.98
N TRP A 139 -13.02 -4.91 0.54
CA TRP A 139 -12.05 -3.93 0.99
C TRP A 139 -12.45 -3.39 2.35
N ILE A 140 -11.58 -3.54 3.34
CA ILE A 140 -11.80 -3.01 4.69
C ILE A 140 -10.88 -1.82 4.91
N PRO A 141 -11.42 -0.61 4.99
CA PRO A 141 -10.66 0.57 5.38
C PRO A 141 -10.23 0.48 6.84
N SER A 142 -9.06 1.03 7.13
CA SER A 142 -8.52 1.19 8.49
C SER A 142 -8.08 2.63 8.68
N GLY A 143 -8.34 3.21 9.85
CA GLY A 143 -7.97 4.60 10.15
C GLY A 143 -8.71 5.63 9.30
N ASP A 144 -8.03 6.71 8.95
CA ASP A 144 -8.56 7.78 8.10
C ASP A 144 -8.68 7.30 6.65
N THR A 145 -9.91 7.01 6.26
CA THR A 145 -10.22 6.41 4.97
C THR A 145 -10.21 7.45 3.86
N CYS A 146 -9.26 7.36 2.95
CA CYS A 146 -9.28 8.20 1.76
C CYS A 146 -10.43 7.81 0.81
N MET A 147 -10.84 8.73 -0.08
CA MET A 147 -11.97 8.50 -1.00
C MET A 147 -11.74 7.30 -1.94
N PHE A 148 -10.50 6.99 -2.30
CA PHE A 148 -10.21 5.80 -3.11
C PHE A 148 -10.56 4.52 -2.34
N CYS A 149 -10.10 4.39 -1.09
CA CYS A 149 -10.42 3.25 -0.25
C CYS A 149 -11.91 3.18 0.10
N LEU A 150 -12.55 4.34 0.32
CA LEU A 150 -13.99 4.41 0.54
C LEU A 150 -14.78 3.93 -0.70
N THR A 151 -14.35 4.33 -1.90
CA THR A 151 -14.94 3.84 -3.16
C THR A 151 -14.85 2.32 -3.26
N LEU A 152 -13.70 1.72 -2.91
CA LEU A 152 -13.54 0.27 -2.94
C LEU A 152 -14.38 -0.43 -1.86
N ALA A 153 -14.41 0.12 -0.65
CA ALA A 153 -15.18 -0.42 0.47
C ALA A 153 -16.70 -0.35 0.25
N SER A 154 -17.18 0.70 -0.44
CA SER A 154 -18.59 0.87 -0.77
C SER A 154 -19.14 -0.18 -1.74
N ASN A 155 -18.27 -0.90 -2.46
CA ASN A 155 -18.66 -2.01 -3.32
C ASN A 155 -19.08 -3.26 -2.54
N GLY A 156 -18.81 -3.32 -1.22
CA GLY A 156 -19.14 -4.47 -0.39
C GLY A 156 -18.40 -5.74 -0.80
N TRP A 157 -19.04 -6.87 -0.57
CA TRP A 157 -18.50 -8.18 -0.92
C TRP A 157 -18.56 -8.45 -2.41
N GLN A 158 -17.44 -8.86 -2.96
CA GLN A 158 -17.29 -9.20 -4.38
C GLN A 158 -16.62 -10.57 -4.53
N ARG A 159 -16.96 -11.28 -5.61
CA ARG A 159 -16.30 -12.53 -5.92
C ARG A 159 -14.88 -12.28 -6.39
N ALA A 160 -13.91 -12.96 -5.79
CA ALA A 160 -12.53 -12.89 -6.23
C ALA A 160 -12.39 -13.44 -7.66
N SER A 161 -11.71 -12.71 -8.53
CA SER A 161 -11.50 -13.07 -9.92
C SER A 161 -10.11 -12.67 -10.41
N ARG A 162 -9.60 -13.34 -11.44
CA ARG A 162 -8.30 -13.02 -12.03
C ARG A 162 -8.21 -11.58 -12.54
N SER A 163 -9.30 -11.04 -13.07
CA SER A 163 -9.32 -9.67 -13.57
C SER A 163 -9.00 -8.62 -12.49
N ILE A 164 -9.22 -8.95 -11.23
CA ILE A 164 -8.89 -8.08 -10.10
C ILE A 164 -7.40 -8.16 -9.79
N LEU A 165 -6.84 -9.36 -9.80
CA LEU A 165 -5.41 -9.58 -9.61
C LEU A 165 -4.60 -8.98 -10.77
N ASP A 166 -4.99 -9.28 -12.02
CA ASP A 166 -4.34 -8.79 -13.23
C ASP A 166 -4.52 -7.28 -13.43
N GLY A 167 -5.57 -6.68 -12.84
CA GLY A 167 -5.80 -5.25 -12.80
C GLY A 167 -4.88 -4.49 -11.85
N GLY A 168 -3.91 -5.17 -11.23
CA GLY A 168 -2.93 -4.56 -10.34
C GLY A 168 -3.56 -3.96 -9.09
N HIS A 169 -4.57 -4.63 -8.51
CA HIS A 169 -5.29 -4.07 -7.35
C HIS A 169 -4.35 -3.81 -6.17
N ALA A 170 -3.37 -4.68 -5.96
CA ALA A 170 -2.32 -4.48 -4.97
C ALA A 170 -1.36 -3.32 -5.37
N GLU A 171 -1.14 -3.09 -6.66
CA GLU A 171 -0.33 -1.97 -7.16
C GLU A 171 -0.99 -0.60 -6.91
N HIS A 172 -2.31 -0.55 -6.73
CA HIS A 172 -3.05 0.68 -6.42
C HIS A 172 -3.11 1.01 -4.92
N ILE A 173 -2.56 0.13 -4.07
CA ILE A 173 -2.34 0.47 -2.65
C ILE A 173 -1.36 1.65 -2.62
N HIS A 174 -1.82 2.78 -2.11
CA HIS A 174 -0.94 3.94 -1.97
C HIS A 174 -0.10 3.87 -0.68
N ALA A 175 0.99 4.62 -0.62
CA ALA A 175 1.80 4.77 0.58
C ALA A 175 0.92 5.20 1.77
N HIS A 176 1.23 4.67 2.94
CA HIS A 176 0.50 4.95 4.20
C HIS A 176 -0.99 4.55 4.20
N CYS A 177 -1.38 3.63 3.30
CA CYS A 177 -2.73 3.07 3.31
C CYS A 177 -2.78 1.84 4.22
N ASP A 178 -3.56 1.91 5.29
CA ASP A 178 -3.76 0.80 6.24
C ASP A 178 -4.94 -0.13 5.86
N CYS A 179 -5.53 0.07 4.67
CA CYS A 179 -6.61 -0.76 4.19
C CYS A 179 -6.15 -2.18 3.84
N THR A 180 -7.00 -3.16 4.08
CA THR A 180 -6.74 -4.58 3.81
C THR A 180 -7.93 -5.26 3.16
N PHE A 181 -7.77 -6.53 2.76
CA PHE A 181 -8.87 -7.34 2.26
C PHE A 181 -9.42 -8.25 3.34
N ALA A 182 -10.75 -8.25 3.52
CA ALA A 182 -11.44 -9.34 4.19
C ALA A 182 -11.80 -10.42 3.16
N ILE A 183 -11.76 -11.66 3.58
CA ILE A 183 -12.16 -12.83 2.79
C ILE A 183 -13.28 -13.55 3.51
N ARG A 184 -14.23 -14.11 2.76
CA ARG A 184 -15.20 -15.09 3.27
C ARG A 184 -15.46 -16.17 2.22
N HIS A 185 -15.61 -17.39 2.70
CA HIS A 185 -15.94 -18.55 1.84
C HIS A 185 -17.45 -18.80 1.78
N ASN A 186 -18.18 -18.30 2.78
CA ASN A 186 -19.63 -18.41 2.85
C ASN A 186 -20.25 -17.02 2.88
N THR A 187 -21.19 -16.77 1.97
CA THR A 187 -21.90 -15.48 1.84
C THR A 187 -22.65 -15.04 3.11
N SER A 188 -23.01 -15.99 3.98
CA SER A 188 -23.65 -15.71 5.26
C SER A 188 -22.68 -15.35 6.39
N THR A 189 -21.35 -15.51 6.19
CA THR A 189 -20.35 -15.17 7.20
C THR A 189 -20.21 -13.66 7.34
N LYS A 190 -20.24 -13.19 8.58
CA LYS A 190 -19.98 -11.78 8.92
C LYS A 190 -18.53 -11.62 9.39
N VAL A 191 -17.91 -10.55 8.98
CA VAL A 191 -16.60 -10.11 9.50
C VAL A 191 -16.85 -9.03 10.55
N GLY A 192 -16.37 -9.27 11.77
CA GLY A 192 -16.58 -8.35 12.87
C GLY A 192 -15.91 -6.99 12.63
N GLY A 193 -16.71 -5.93 12.65
CA GLY A 193 -16.22 -4.56 12.41
C GLY A 193 -16.26 -4.12 10.95
N TYR A 194 -16.70 -4.97 10.03
CA TYR A 194 -16.96 -4.59 8.65
C TYR A 194 -18.45 -4.32 8.43
N GLU A 195 -18.76 -3.10 8.07
CA GLU A 195 -20.13 -2.57 7.89
C GLU A 195 -20.23 -1.94 6.49
N PRO A 196 -20.45 -2.76 5.42
CA PRO A 196 -20.43 -2.28 4.04
C PRO A 196 -21.48 -1.20 3.76
N GLU A 197 -22.63 -1.27 4.42
CA GLU A 197 -23.72 -0.30 4.28
C GLU A 197 -23.25 1.10 4.72
N LYS A 198 -22.50 1.19 5.81
CA LYS A 198 -21.94 2.45 6.31
C LYS A 198 -20.98 3.07 5.30
N TYR A 199 -20.10 2.26 4.70
CA TYR A 199 -19.19 2.76 3.68
C TYR A 199 -19.92 3.21 2.42
N LYS A 200 -21.02 2.53 2.08
CA LYS A 200 -21.88 2.93 0.97
C LYS A 200 -22.55 4.27 1.25
N GLU A 201 -23.12 4.48 2.43
CA GLU A 201 -23.68 5.76 2.84
C GLU A 201 -22.64 6.88 2.77
N MET A 202 -21.45 6.68 3.37
CA MET A 202 -20.37 7.67 3.31
C MET A 202 -19.93 7.97 1.86
N TYR A 203 -19.94 6.97 0.98
CA TYR A 203 -19.63 7.16 -0.42
C TYR A 203 -20.74 7.94 -1.15
N ASP A 204 -22.00 7.61 -0.90
CA ASP A 204 -23.15 8.27 -1.54
C ASP A 204 -23.23 9.74 -1.13
N ASP A 205 -22.93 10.07 0.12
CA ASP A 205 -22.92 11.44 0.66
C ASP A 205 -21.72 12.28 0.16
N ALA A 206 -20.65 11.65 -0.32
CA ALA A 206 -19.50 12.37 -0.82
C ALA A 206 -19.79 13.17 -2.10
N PRO A 207 -19.26 14.40 -2.26
CA PRO A 207 -19.58 15.28 -3.38
C PRO A 207 -19.04 14.74 -4.71
N GLY A 208 -19.88 14.72 -5.75
CA GLY A 208 -19.57 14.25 -7.09
C GLY A 208 -20.55 13.23 -7.64
N ARG A 209 -20.66 13.14 -8.97
CA ARG A 209 -21.60 12.25 -9.66
C ARG A 209 -21.03 10.85 -9.93
N SER A 210 -19.71 10.74 -10.04
CA SER A 210 -18.98 9.49 -10.29
C SER A 210 -17.88 9.30 -9.26
N SER A 211 -17.37 8.07 -9.13
CA SER A 211 -16.21 7.78 -8.28
C SER A 211 -15.01 8.68 -8.60
N LYS A 212 -14.77 8.94 -9.89
CA LYS A 212 -13.71 9.85 -10.33
C LYS A 212 -13.95 11.28 -9.86
N ASP A 213 -15.19 11.77 -9.93
CA ASP A 213 -15.54 13.11 -9.47
C ASP A 213 -15.37 13.24 -7.96
N LYS A 214 -15.83 12.24 -7.21
CA LYS A 214 -15.71 12.18 -5.75
C LYS A 214 -14.24 12.15 -5.31
N ILE A 215 -13.41 11.30 -5.92
CA ILE A 215 -11.95 11.24 -5.67
C ILE A 215 -11.29 12.58 -6.00
N ASN A 216 -11.65 13.19 -7.13
CA ASN A 216 -11.08 14.49 -7.53
C ASN A 216 -11.55 15.65 -6.64
N ALA A 217 -12.79 15.59 -6.11
CA ALA A 217 -13.29 16.58 -5.16
C ALA A 217 -12.47 16.55 -3.87
N MET A 218 -12.29 15.37 -3.26
CA MET A 218 -11.45 15.24 -2.05
C MET A 218 -10.00 15.62 -2.28
N ARG A 219 -9.41 15.25 -3.43
CA ARG A 219 -8.03 15.67 -3.75
C ARG A 219 -7.89 17.18 -3.84
N ARG A 220 -8.90 17.87 -4.38
CA ARG A 220 -8.92 19.34 -4.44
C ARG A 220 -9.04 19.97 -3.07
N GLU A 221 -9.89 19.40 -2.22
CA GLU A 221 -10.07 19.83 -0.83
C GLU A 221 -8.79 19.64 -0.02
N ALA A 222 -8.22 18.44 -0.01
CA ALA A 222 -6.95 18.14 0.64
C ALA A 222 -5.79 19.02 0.09
N TYR A 223 -5.77 19.30 -1.21
CA TYR A 223 -4.80 20.22 -1.79
C TYR A 223 -5.03 21.66 -1.32
N ALA A 224 -6.26 22.12 -1.22
CA ALA A 224 -6.58 23.46 -0.75
C ALA A 224 -6.17 23.67 0.71
N GLU A 225 -6.42 22.68 1.57
CA GLU A 225 -6.03 22.67 2.98
C GLU A 225 -4.51 22.71 3.18
N ASN A 226 -3.76 21.96 2.35
CA ASN A 226 -2.31 21.78 2.49
C ASN A 226 -1.51 22.58 1.45
N LYS A 227 -2.14 23.51 0.74
CA LYS A 227 -1.55 24.21 -0.42
C LYS A 227 -0.25 24.94 -0.08
N GLU A 228 -0.19 25.61 1.05
CA GLU A 228 0.99 26.38 1.45
C GLU A 228 2.16 25.45 1.76
N GLU A 229 1.93 24.36 2.46
CA GLU A 229 2.94 23.37 2.79
C GLU A 229 3.46 22.67 1.52
N ILE A 230 2.55 22.22 0.65
CA ILE A 230 2.89 21.59 -0.63
C ILE A 230 3.72 22.56 -1.50
N ASN A 231 3.36 23.82 -1.54
CA ASN A 231 4.10 24.83 -2.31
C ASN A 231 5.45 25.17 -1.68
N ALA A 232 5.56 25.15 -0.35
CA ALA A 232 6.84 25.32 0.36
C ALA A 232 7.79 24.15 0.07
N GLN A 233 7.30 22.91 0.14
CA GLN A 233 8.06 21.71 -0.22
C GLN A 233 8.54 21.74 -1.68
N LYS A 234 7.66 22.14 -2.62
CA LYS A 234 8.03 22.28 -4.04
C LYS A 234 9.10 23.34 -4.26
N ARG A 235 9.02 24.49 -3.59
CA ARG A 235 10.04 25.54 -3.66
C ARG A 235 11.37 25.05 -3.15
N SER A 236 11.40 24.43 -1.95
CA SER A 236 12.62 23.87 -1.37
C SER A 236 13.27 22.80 -2.28
N ALA A 237 12.46 21.91 -2.85
CA ALA A 237 12.95 20.91 -3.79
C ALA A 237 13.51 21.53 -5.09
N TYR A 238 12.87 22.61 -5.57
CA TYR A 238 13.36 23.33 -6.74
C TYR A 238 14.69 24.05 -6.49
N GLU A 239 14.82 24.72 -5.34
CA GLU A 239 16.04 25.42 -4.94
C GLU A 239 17.22 24.46 -4.80
N LYS A 240 17.04 23.33 -4.10
CA LYS A 240 18.06 22.29 -4.00
C LYS A 240 18.49 21.74 -5.36
N ARG A 241 17.54 21.53 -6.27
CA ARG A 241 17.81 21.05 -7.62
C ARG A 241 18.57 22.08 -8.44
N LYS A 242 18.27 23.36 -8.25
CA LYS A 242 18.97 24.46 -8.90
C LYS A 242 20.41 24.55 -8.41
N GLU A 243 20.64 24.56 -7.10
CA GLU A 243 21.97 24.56 -6.47
C GLU A 243 22.83 23.40 -6.98
N LEU A 244 22.25 22.19 -7.09
CA LEU A 244 22.95 21.02 -7.61
C LEU A 244 23.33 21.17 -9.09
N ASN A 245 22.44 21.73 -9.90
CA ASN A 245 22.75 21.97 -11.31
C ASN A 245 23.81 23.06 -11.50
N ASP A 246 23.76 24.12 -10.70
CA ASP A 246 24.71 25.21 -10.73
C ASP A 246 26.12 24.71 -10.30
N SER A 247 26.20 23.90 -9.25
CA SER A 247 27.47 23.26 -8.82
C SER A 247 28.08 22.34 -9.88
N ARG A 248 27.23 21.56 -10.57
CA ARG A 248 27.69 20.69 -11.69
C ARG A 248 28.17 21.49 -12.90
N ALA A 249 27.54 22.63 -13.19
CA ALA A 249 27.99 23.51 -14.26
C ALA A 249 29.36 24.11 -13.95
N GLU A 250 29.60 24.54 -12.71
CA GLU A 250 30.89 25.06 -12.25
C GLU A 250 32.03 24.02 -12.33
N GLU A 251 31.71 22.74 -11.98
CA GLU A 251 32.69 21.65 -12.09
C GLU A 251 33.06 21.31 -13.54
N LEU A 252 32.16 21.52 -14.49
CA LEU A 252 32.41 21.28 -15.92
C LEU A 252 33.19 22.42 -16.59
N ASP A 253 33.08 23.64 -16.07
CA ASP A 253 33.81 24.81 -16.61
C ASP A 253 35.27 24.89 -16.09
N VAL A 254 35.64 24.08 -15.09
CA VAL A 254 36.99 24.07 -14.51
C VAL A 254 37.94 22.99 -15.13
N ASN A 255 37.39 22.11 -15.98
CA ASN A 255 38.15 21.07 -16.69
C ASN A 255 38.23 21.38 -18.19
#